data_cd862767df4fb88e91cf2abad3652069
#
_entry.id   cd862767df4fb88e91cf2abad3652069
#
_cell.length_a   1.000
_cell.length_b   1.000
_cell.length_c   1.000
_cell.angle_alpha   90.00
_cell.angle_beta   90.00
_cell.angle_gamma   90.00
#
_symmetry.space_group_name_H-M   'P 1'
#
loop_
_entity.id
_entity.type
_entity.pdbx_description
1 polymer ?
#
loop_
_entity_poly.entity_id
_entity_poly.type
_entity_poly.pdbx_seq_one_letter_code
_entity_poly.pdbx_strand_id
1 'polypeptide(L)'
;MKKLTFIVALIMAPVLVSAQNQFDSFEDENDVTSVVVTKNMFKLLSKMDLDSEDPEAKEYLDMVDNLENIKVFTTENSAVAKKMDAAVAKYVANSKDLGELMRVKNDGKNIKFYSKEGKNENFVSELLMHLSGDIDGKKMTVIMSITGNIDLKQISKLTSELNVPGSEELKNIKTNKKTK
;
A
#
# COMPACT_ATOMS: atom_id res chain seq x y z
N MET A 1 14.16 44.73 44.68
CA MET A 1 14.81 43.64 43.93
C MET A 1 13.70 42.74 43.40
N LYS A 2 13.29 42.96 42.18
CA LYS A 2 12.15 42.25 41.57
C LYS A 2 12.71 40.98 40.90
N LYS A 3 12.32 39.82 41.38
CA LYS A 3 12.69 38.52 40.80
C LYS A 3 11.80 38.31 39.56
N LEU A 4 12.40 38.41 38.39
CA LEU A 4 11.79 38.14 37.13
C LEU A 4 11.80 36.64 36.91
N THR A 5 10.66 36.01 37.18
CA THR A 5 10.47 34.58 36.92
C THR A 5 10.15 34.40 35.45
N PHE A 6 11.12 33.97 34.65
CA PHE A 6 10.90 33.56 33.27
C PHE A 6 10.19 32.19 33.27
N ILE A 7 8.90 32.20 33.05
CA ILE A 7 8.13 31.01 32.73
C ILE A 7 8.41 30.71 31.25
N VAL A 8 9.33 29.81 30.97
CA VAL A 8 9.47 29.19 29.66
C VAL A 8 8.32 28.22 29.52
N ALA A 9 7.21 28.69 28.97
CA ALA A 9 6.15 27.84 28.47
C ALA A 9 6.68 27.10 27.24
N LEU A 10 7.20 25.91 27.45
CA LEU A 10 7.53 24.96 26.40
C LEU A 10 6.22 24.58 25.73
N ILE A 11 5.89 25.25 24.65
CA ILE A 11 4.77 24.92 23.80
C ILE A 11 5.13 23.58 23.12
N MET A 12 4.73 22.50 23.74
CA MET A 12 4.58 21.21 23.07
C MET A 12 3.43 21.39 22.05
N ALA A 13 3.75 21.91 20.89
CA ALA A 13 2.86 21.79 19.75
C ALA A 13 2.68 20.28 19.50
N PRO A 14 1.46 19.73 19.58
CA PRO A 14 1.25 18.39 19.09
C PRO A 14 1.63 18.46 17.61
N VAL A 15 2.70 17.78 17.23
CA VAL A 15 2.98 17.50 15.85
C VAL A 15 1.82 16.60 15.44
N LEU A 16 0.76 17.21 14.89
CA LEU A 16 -0.23 16.49 14.12
C LEU A 16 0.55 15.93 12.93
N VAL A 17 1.15 14.78 13.14
CA VAL A 17 1.56 13.91 12.05
C VAL A 17 0.24 13.55 11.40
N SER A 18 -0.21 14.43 10.51
CA SER A 18 -1.15 14.02 9.48
C SER A 18 -0.56 12.75 8.91
N ALA A 19 -1.31 11.67 8.93
CA ALA A 19 -0.99 10.47 8.19
C ALA A 19 -1.08 10.81 6.70
N GLN A 20 -0.21 11.74 6.26
CA GLN A 20 0.09 11.91 4.86
C GLN A 20 0.66 10.57 4.45
N ASN A 21 0.01 9.94 3.50
CA ASN A 21 0.49 8.70 2.94
C ASN A 21 1.97 8.90 2.63
N GLN A 22 2.81 8.06 3.21
CA GLN A 22 4.28 8.17 3.18
C GLN A 22 4.84 8.27 1.75
N PHE A 23 4.01 7.95 0.76
CA PHE A 23 4.38 7.88 -0.65
C PHE A 23 3.75 8.98 -1.51
N ASP A 24 2.98 9.93 -0.93
CA ASP A 24 2.30 10.99 -1.68
C ASP A 24 3.27 11.87 -2.48
N SER A 25 4.52 11.99 -2.01
CA SER A 25 5.57 12.73 -2.72
C SER A 25 5.91 12.15 -4.09
N PHE A 26 5.53 10.90 -4.37
CA PHE A 26 5.75 10.26 -5.66
C PHE A 26 4.59 10.46 -6.64
N GLU A 27 3.46 11.05 -6.21
CA GLU A 27 2.32 11.30 -7.10
C GLU A 27 2.69 12.27 -8.23
N ASP A 28 3.50 13.28 -7.91
CA ASP A 28 3.93 14.33 -8.83
C ASP A 28 5.45 14.25 -9.17
N GLU A 29 6.15 13.19 -8.76
CA GLU A 29 7.58 13.05 -9.05
C GLU A 29 7.79 12.74 -10.54
N ASN A 30 8.73 13.44 -11.18
CA ASN A 30 9.13 13.16 -12.57
C ASN A 30 9.66 11.72 -12.69
N ASP A 31 9.43 11.09 -13.85
CA ASP A 31 9.81 9.71 -14.15
C ASP A 31 9.11 8.65 -13.24
N VAL A 32 8.00 9.02 -12.61
CA VAL A 32 7.12 8.09 -11.91
C VAL A 32 5.80 7.99 -12.65
N THR A 33 5.40 6.77 -12.99
CA THR A 33 4.00 6.50 -13.36
C THR A 33 3.22 6.27 -12.07
N SER A 34 2.22 7.09 -11.83
CA SER A 34 1.40 7.07 -10.61
C SER A 34 -0.05 6.72 -10.97
N VAL A 35 -0.62 5.77 -10.23
CA VAL A 35 -2.05 5.43 -10.27
C VAL A 35 -2.60 5.57 -8.86
N VAL A 36 -3.61 6.44 -8.69
CA VAL A 36 -4.25 6.69 -7.41
C VAL A 36 -5.75 6.48 -7.54
N VAL A 37 -6.26 5.48 -6.83
CA VAL A 37 -7.69 5.20 -6.73
C VAL A 37 -8.15 5.52 -5.31
N THR A 38 -9.08 6.45 -5.18
CA THR A 38 -9.55 6.95 -3.89
C THR A 38 -10.88 6.31 -3.48
N LYS A 39 -11.22 6.42 -2.20
CA LYS A 39 -12.52 6.00 -1.66
C LYS A 39 -13.72 6.56 -2.45
N ASN A 40 -13.60 7.78 -2.97
CA ASN A 40 -14.68 8.38 -3.76
C ASN A 40 -14.92 7.62 -5.08
N MET A 41 -13.84 7.14 -5.71
CA MET A 41 -13.96 6.31 -6.91
C MET A 41 -14.64 4.98 -6.58
N PHE A 42 -14.27 4.32 -5.49
CA PHE A 42 -14.93 3.09 -5.04
C PHE A 42 -16.40 3.31 -4.74
N LYS A 43 -16.76 4.41 -4.07
CA LYS A 43 -18.16 4.78 -3.83
C LYS A 43 -18.95 5.05 -5.12
N LEU A 44 -18.31 5.57 -6.16
CA LEU A 44 -18.96 5.73 -7.46
C LEU A 44 -19.20 4.38 -8.12
N LEU A 45 -18.21 3.48 -8.08
CA LEU A 45 -18.33 2.13 -8.63
C LEU A 45 -19.44 1.33 -7.93
N SER A 46 -19.51 1.41 -6.58
CA SER A 46 -20.57 0.71 -5.83
C SER A 46 -21.98 1.26 -6.05
N LYS A 47 -22.10 2.51 -6.53
CA LYS A 47 -23.40 3.12 -6.90
C LYS A 47 -23.78 2.90 -8.34
N MET A 48 -22.86 2.48 -9.19
CA MET A 48 -23.22 2.03 -10.53
C MET A 48 -24.04 0.77 -10.31
N ASP A 49 -25.33 0.90 -10.62
CA ASP A 49 -26.28 -0.18 -10.63
C ASP A 49 -25.83 -1.16 -11.72
N LEU A 50 -24.85 -1.97 -11.36
CA LEU A 50 -24.55 -3.14 -12.15
C LEU A 50 -25.76 -4.02 -11.91
N ASP A 51 -26.68 -4.03 -12.88
CA ASP A 51 -27.82 -4.96 -12.99
C ASP A 51 -27.29 -6.40 -13.04
N SER A 52 -26.52 -6.76 -12.01
CA SER A 52 -25.87 -8.04 -11.95
C SER A 52 -26.54 -8.85 -10.84
N GLU A 53 -27.44 -9.71 -11.28
CA GLU A 53 -27.72 -10.94 -10.55
C GLU A 53 -26.46 -11.81 -10.43
N ASP A 54 -25.32 -11.33 -10.98
CA ASP A 54 -24.03 -12.02 -10.96
C ASP A 54 -23.40 -11.94 -9.56
N PRO A 55 -23.28 -13.06 -8.85
CA PRO A 55 -22.69 -13.10 -7.51
C PRO A 55 -21.22 -12.60 -7.50
N GLU A 56 -20.46 -12.78 -8.57
CA GLU A 56 -19.05 -12.32 -8.65
C GLU A 56 -18.96 -10.80 -8.68
N ALA A 57 -19.84 -10.13 -9.41
CA ALA A 57 -19.89 -8.67 -9.46
C ALA A 57 -20.26 -8.09 -8.09
N LYS A 58 -21.18 -8.73 -7.37
CA LYS A 58 -21.56 -8.33 -6.01
C LYS A 58 -20.40 -8.49 -5.02
N GLU A 59 -19.69 -9.62 -5.08
CA GLU A 59 -18.50 -9.85 -4.26
C GLU A 59 -17.42 -8.80 -4.53
N TYR A 60 -17.24 -8.42 -5.81
CA TYR A 60 -16.31 -7.36 -6.21
C TYR A 60 -16.69 -6.00 -5.63
N LEU A 61 -17.97 -5.62 -5.71
CA LEU A 61 -18.47 -4.36 -5.15
C LEU A 61 -18.31 -4.31 -3.64
N ASP A 62 -18.64 -5.41 -2.93
CA ASP A 62 -18.44 -5.52 -1.48
C ASP A 62 -16.96 -5.37 -1.10
N MET A 63 -16.06 -5.91 -1.91
CA MET A 63 -14.61 -5.76 -1.71
C MET A 63 -14.17 -4.30 -1.86
N VAL A 64 -14.54 -3.65 -2.96
CA VAL A 64 -14.09 -2.27 -3.24
C VAL A 64 -14.69 -1.26 -2.27
N ASP A 65 -15.89 -1.49 -1.73
CA ASP A 65 -16.51 -0.60 -0.74
C ASP A 65 -15.76 -0.60 0.60
N ASN A 66 -15.03 -1.66 0.88
CA ASN A 66 -14.17 -1.79 2.06
C ASN A 66 -12.79 -1.14 1.91
N LEU A 67 -12.40 -0.70 0.69
CA LEU A 67 -11.13 -0.04 0.44
C LEU A 67 -11.22 1.48 0.65
N GLU A 68 -10.13 2.06 1.13
CA GLU A 68 -9.99 3.51 1.27
C GLU A 68 -9.21 4.10 0.12
N ASN A 69 -8.07 3.51 -0.22
CA ASN A 69 -7.31 3.89 -1.40
C ASN A 69 -6.41 2.76 -1.91
N ILE A 70 -6.06 2.87 -3.20
CA ILE A 70 -4.98 2.11 -3.83
C ILE A 70 -4.06 3.12 -4.48
N LYS A 71 -2.76 3.02 -4.21
CA LYS A 71 -1.71 3.81 -4.83
C LYS A 71 -0.66 2.90 -5.42
N VAL A 72 -0.32 3.14 -6.67
CA VAL A 72 0.74 2.40 -7.37
C VAL A 72 1.70 3.41 -7.96
N PHE A 73 2.98 3.26 -7.66
CA PHE A 73 4.07 4.07 -8.18
C PHE A 73 5.07 3.19 -8.87
N THR A 74 5.42 3.51 -10.10
CA THR A 74 6.34 2.72 -10.92
C THR A 74 7.37 3.63 -11.55
N THR A 75 8.65 3.24 -11.50
CA THR A 75 9.74 3.97 -12.16
C THR A 75 10.77 3.03 -12.78
N GLU A 76 11.31 3.43 -13.93
CA GLU A 76 12.48 2.83 -14.55
C GLU A 76 13.75 3.69 -14.30
N ASN A 77 13.58 4.91 -13.74
CA ASN A 77 14.69 5.79 -13.43
C ASN A 77 15.43 5.35 -12.17
N SER A 78 16.71 5.03 -12.29
CA SER A 78 17.51 4.49 -11.18
C SER A 78 17.71 5.45 -10.00
N ALA A 79 17.69 6.76 -10.24
CA ALA A 79 17.81 7.76 -9.18
C ALA A 79 16.50 7.85 -8.37
N VAL A 80 15.35 7.84 -9.06
CA VAL A 80 14.04 7.82 -8.46
C VAL A 80 13.79 6.49 -7.74
N ALA A 81 14.19 5.37 -8.34
CA ALA A 81 14.12 4.04 -7.73
C ALA A 81 14.79 4.01 -6.34
N LYS A 82 15.99 4.61 -6.21
CA LYS A 82 16.67 4.73 -4.91
C LYS A 82 15.91 5.56 -3.89
N LYS A 83 15.22 6.63 -4.33
CA LYS A 83 14.37 7.43 -3.44
C LYS A 83 13.18 6.59 -2.96
N MET A 84 12.55 5.83 -3.86
CA MET A 84 11.43 4.94 -3.54
C MET A 84 11.87 3.83 -2.58
N ASP A 85 13.00 3.17 -2.82
CA ASP A 85 13.58 2.15 -1.93
C ASP A 85 13.83 2.71 -0.52
N ALA A 86 14.42 3.92 -0.44
CA ALA A 86 14.69 4.58 0.83
C ALA A 86 13.39 4.98 1.57
N ALA A 87 12.37 5.43 0.84
CA ALA A 87 11.06 5.76 1.42
C ALA A 87 10.38 4.53 2.02
N VAL A 88 10.39 3.40 1.31
CA VAL A 88 9.86 2.13 1.83
C VAL A 88 10.64 1.67 3.06
N ALA A 89 11.97 1.69 3.01
CA ALA A 89 12.80 1.27 4.14
C ALA A 89 12.52 2.13 5.38
N LYS A 90 12.41 3.46 5.21
CA LYS A 90 12.07 4.40 6.28
C LYS A 90 10.67 4.16 6.84
N TYR A 91 9.70 3.92 5.97
CA TYR A 91 8.33 3.67 6.38
C TYR A 91 8.21 2.40 7.22
N VAL A 92 8.78 1.28 6.73
CA VAL A 92 8.79 0.00 7.44
C VAL A 92 9.51 0.10 8.79
N ALA A 93 10.65 0.81 8.84
CA ALA A 93 11.40 0.97 10.09
C ALA A 93 10.65 1.79 11.16
N ASN A 94 9.83 2.76 10.73
CA ASN A 94 9.10 3.64 11.63
C ASN A 94 7.69 3.13 12.00
N SER A 95 7.17 2.17 11.24
CA SER A 95 5.82 1.62 11.44
C SER A 95 5.88 0.36 12.31
N LYS A 96 5.61 0.52 13.61
CA LYS A 96 5.69 -0.60 14.58
C LYS A 96 4.70 -1.73 14.30
N ASP A 97 3.58 -1.41 13.65
CA ASP A 97 2.47 -2.34 13.39
C ASP A 97 2.55 -2.96 11.99
N LEU A 98 3.55 -2.57 11.18
CA LEU A 98 3.73 -3.07 9.82
C LEU A 98 4.72 -4.24 9.85
N GLY A 99 4.22 -5.45 9.65
CA GLY A 99 5.02 -6.68 9.63
C GLY A 99 5.29 -7.18 8.20
N GLU A 100 6.46 -7.81 7.98
CA GLU A 100 6.70 -8.50 6.71
C GLU A 100 5.78 -9.72 6.61
N LEU A 101 4.95 -9.74 5.58
CA LEU A 101 4.00 -10.81 5.32
C LEU A 101 4.62 -11.92 4.45
N MET A 102 5.33 -11.52 3.41
CA MET A 102 5.96 -12.44 2.46
C MET A 102 7.13 -11.76 1.73
N ARG A 103 8.09 -12.57 1.31
CA ARG A 103 9.18 -12.16 0.44
C ARG A 103 9.38 -13.18 -0.67
N VAL A 104 9.50 -12.69 -1.89
CA VAL A 104 9.85 -13.50 -3.06
C VAL A 104 11.11 -12.94 -3.68
N LYS A 105 12.08 -13.81 -3.97
CA LYS A 105 13.28 -13.46 -4.70
C LYS A 105 13.47 -14.48 -5.81
N ASN A 106 13.31 -14.05 -7.03
CA ASN A 106 13.40 -14.90 -8.22
C ASN A 106 13.89 -14.08 -9.42
N ASP A 107 14.79 -14.63 -10.23
CA ASP A 107 15.24 -14.10 -11.52
C ASP A 107 15.56 -12.60 -11.53
N GLY A 108 16.32 -12.13 -10.52
CA GLY A 108 16.68 -10.72 -10.41
C GLY A 108 15.59 -9.82 -9.83
N LYS A 109 14.40 -10.37 -9.55
CA LYS A 109 13.28 -9.66 -8.88
C LYS A 109 13.35 -9.88 -7.38
N ASN A 110 13.07 -8.85 -6.61
CA ASN A 110 12.91 -8.89 -5.17
C ASN A 110 11.58 -8.23 -4.79
N ILE A 111 10.64 -9.02 -4.33
CA ILE A 111 9.29 -8.59 -4.00
C ILE A 111 9.10 -8.80 -2.51
N LYS A 112 8.66 -7.77 -1.80
CA LYS A 112 8.33 -7.84 -0.38
C LYS A 112 6.91 -7.34 -0.18
N PHE A 113 6.18 -8.07 0.62
CA PHE A 113 4.85 -7.69 1.07
C PHE A 113 4.90 -7.44 2.57
N TYR A 114 4.30 -6.34 2.98
CA TYR A 114 4.11 -5.98 4.37
C TYR A 114 2.64 -5.78 4.63
N SER A 115 2.18 -6.11 5.81
CA SER A 115 0.79 -5.88 6.20
C SER A 115 0.71 -5.32 7.60
N LYS A 116 -0.32 -4.50 7.83
CA LYS A 116 -0.73 -4.04 9.13
C LYS A 116 -2.00 -4.77 9.53
N GLU A 117 -2.06 -5.26 10.76
CA GLU A 117 -3.22 -5.99 11.26
C GLU A 117 -4.51 -5.18 11.10
N GLY A 118 -5.59 -5.87 10.74
CA GLY A 118 -6.93 -5.33 10.60
C GLY A 118 -7.82 -5.69 11.79
N LYS A 119 -9.12 -5.68 11.57
CA LYS A 119 -10.12 -5.94 12.61
C LYS A 119 -10.09 -7.37 13.17
N ASN A 120 -9.61 -8.32 12.38
CA ASN A 120 -9.45 -9.73 12.75
C ASN A 120 -8.42 -10.41 11.85
N GLU A 121 -8.14 -11.69 12.10
CA GLU A 121 -7.09 -12.48 11.44
C GLU A 121 -7.20 -12.59 9.91
N ASN A 122 -8.37 -12.39 9.33
CA ASN A 122 -8.60 -12.50 7.89
C ASN A 122 -8.43 -11.16 7.17
N PHE A 123 -8.37 -10.06 7.92
CA PHE A 123 -8.29 -8.72 7.37
C PHE A 123 -7.01 -8.02 7.77
N VAL A 124 -6.55 -7.16 6.89
CA VAL A 124 -5.45 -6.22 7.17
C VAL A 124 -5.96 -4.79 6.90
N SER A 125 -5.44 -3.83 7.65
CA SER A 125 -5.77 -2.41 7.46
C SER A 125 -4.90 -1.72 6.43
N GLU A 126 -3.75 -2.31 6.12
CA GLU A 126 -2.82 -1.88 5.09
C GLU A 126 -2.10 -3.08 4.48
N LEU A 127 -1.92 -3.05 3.17
CA LEU A 127 -1.07 -3.95 2.41
C LEU A 127 -0.09 -3.11 1.59
N LEU A 128 1.20 -3.27 1.83
CA LEU A 128 2.26 -2.62 1.09
C LEU A 128 3.07 -3.66 0.32
N MET A 129 3.19 -3.46 -0.99
CA MET A 129 4.10 -4.22 -1.84
C MET A 129 5.25 -3.33 -2.29
N HIS A 130 6.45 -3.83 -2.20
CA HIS A 130 7.64 -3.23 -2.76
C HIS A 130 8.34 -4.24 -3.67
N LEU A 131 8.47 -3.89 -4.94
CA LEU A 131 9.15 -4.69 -5.93
C LEU A 131 10.33 -3.90 -6.47
N SER A 132 11.49 -4.53 -6.56
CA SER A 132 12.68 -3.99 -7.23
C SER A 132 13.35 -5.10 -8.02
N GLY A 133 13.76 -4.79 -9.25
CA GLY A 133 14.48 -5.77 -10.07
C GLY A 133 14.23 -5.63 -11.57
N ASP A 134 14.55 -6.69 -12.29
CA ASP A 134 14.33 -6.77 -13.73
C ASP A 134 12.93 -7.31 -14.03
N ILE A 135 12.15 -6.56 -14.78
CA ILE A 135 10.83 -6.95 -15.25
C ILE A 135 10.85 -6.78 -16.77
N ASP A 136 10.75 -7.88 -17.49
CA ASP A 136 10.74 -7.92 -18.95
C ASP A 136 11.96 -7.21 -19.60
N GLY A 137 13.15 -7.37 -18.99
CA GLY A 137 14.40 -6.77 -19.46
C GLY A 137 14.62 -5.31 -19.04
N LYS A 138 13.74 -4.76 -18.19
CA LYS A 138 13.85 -3.39 -17.69
C LYS A 138 14.00 -3.37 -16.17
N LYS A 139 14.97 -2.62 -15.69
CA LYS A 139 15.11 -2.39 -14.24
C LYS A 139 13.98 -1.47 -13.78
N MET A 140 13.16 -1.96 -12.88
CA MET A 140 11.96 -1.29 -12.41
C MET A 140 11.86 -1.34 -10.89
N THR A 141 11.32 -0.29 -10.30
CA THR A 141 10.87 -0.28 -8.90
C THR A 141 9.39 0.05 -8.87
N VAL A 142 8.65 -0.74 -8.10
CA VAL A 142 7.20 -0.57 -7.90
C VAL A 142 6.91 -0.50 -6.40
N ILE A 143 6.11 0.48 -6.01
CA ILE A 143 5.45 0.54 -4.70
C ILE A 143 3.94 0.43 -4.96
N MET A 144 3.26 -0.49 -4.28
CA MET A 144 1.80 -0.54 -4.22
C MET A 144 1.38 -0.45 -2.77
N SER A 145 0.52 0.49 -2.45
CA SER A 145 -0.08 0.66 -1.13
C SER A 145 -1.58 0.57 -1.25
N ILE A 146 -2.20 -0.31 -0.47
CA ILE A 146 -3.64 -0.48 -0.38
C ILE A 146 -4.01 -0.26 1.07
N THR A 147 -5.00 0.59 1.33
CA THR A 147 -5.52 0.82 2.68
C THR A 147 -7.03 0.61 2.73
N GLY A 148 -7.52 0.24 3.91
CA GLY A 148 -8.93 -0.06 4.15
C GLY A 148 -9.13 -1.30 5.00
N ASN A 149 -10.30 -1.91 4.91
CA ASN A 149 -10.58 -3.19 5.53
C ASN A 149 -10.38 -4.30 4.48
N ILE A 150 -9.15 -4.73 4.31
CA ILE A 150 -8.68 -5.54 3.19
C ILE A 150 -8.81 -7.03 3.52
N ASP A 151 -9.65 -7.76 2.79
CA ASP A 151 -9.63 -9.23 2.80
C ASP A 151 -8.51 -9.74 1.87
N LEU A 152 -7.48 -10.34 2.45
CA LEU A 152 -6.33 -10.87 1.69
C LEU A 152 -6.73 -11.95 0.66
N LYS A 153 -7.88 -12.59 0.84
CA LYS A 153 -8.37 -13.57 -0.14
C LYS A 153 -8.88 -12.90 -1.41
N GLN A 154 -9.43 -11.70 -1.30
CA GLN A 154 -10.02 -10.97 -2.41
C GLN A 154 -9.00 -10.08 -3.13
N ILE A 155 -8.03 -9.53 -2.38
CA ILE A 155 -7.07 -8.57 -2.94
C ILE A 155 -6.22 -9.12 -4.07
N SER A 156 -5.93 -10.43 -4.06
CA SER A 156 -5.17 -11.07 -5.16
C SER A 156 -5.92 -11.05 -6.49
N LYS A 157 -7.26 -11.05 -6.46
CA LYS A 157 -8.12 -10.94 -7.65
C LYS A 157 -8.04 -9.50 -8.20
N LEU A 158 -8.26 -8.52 -7.33
CA LEU A 158 -8.23 -7.10 -7.69
C LEU A 158 -6.89 -6.66 -8.31
N THR A 159 -5.78 -7.00 -7.68
CA THR A 159 -4.45 -6.58 -8.16
C THR A 159 -4.05 -7.25 -9.47
N SER A 160 -4.56 -8.46 -9.74
CA SER A 160 -4.38 -9.11 -11.05
C SER A 160 -5.12 -8.37 -12.16
N GLU A 161 -6.33 -7.87 -11.88
CA GLU A 161 -7.13 -7.09 -12.85
C GLU A 161 -6.48 -5.73 -13.15
N LEU A 162 -5.85 -5.11 -12.17
CA LEU A 162 -5.13 -3.85 -12.34
C LEU A 162 -3.78 -4.00 -13.05
N ASN A 163 -3.38 -5.23 -13.42
CA ASN A 163 -2.09 -5.54 -14.05
C ASN A 163 -0.88 -4.94 -13.31
N VAL A 164 -0.94 -4.92 -11.97
CA VAL A 164 0.18 -4.41 -11.17
C VAL A 164 1.34 -5.40 -11.25
N PRO A 165 2.54 -4.98 -11.69
CA PRO A 165 3.70 -5.85 -11.72
C PRO A 165 3.95 -6.48 -10.35
N GLY A 166 4.10 -7.82 -10.30
CA GLY A 166 4.33 -8.56 -9.07
C GLY A 166 3.06 -8.94 -8.29
N SER A 167 1.86 -8.57 -8.75
CA SER A 167 0.60 -8.93 -8.10
C SER A 167 0.31 -10.43 -8.12
N GLU A 168 0.87 -11.17 -9.07
CA GLU A 168 0.69 -12.63 -9.18
C GLU A 168 1.19 -13.35 -7.93
N GLU A 169 2.19 -12.82 -7.27
CA GLU A 169 2.78 -13.40 -6.06
C GLU A 169 1.82 -13.32 -4.86
N LEU A 170 0.84 -12.40 -4.89
CA LEU A 170 -0.20 -12.33 -3.86
C LEU A 170 -1.09 -13.58 -3.83
N LYS A 171 -1.23 -14.27 -4.95
CA LYS A 171 -1.99 -15.54 -5.02
C LYS A 171 -1.37 -16.63 -4.13
N ASN A 172 -0.06 -16.53 -3.89
CA ASN A 172 0.69 -17.50 -3.11
C ASN A 172 0.59 -17.31 -1.59
N ILE A 173 0.06 -16.16 -1.13
CA ILE A 173 -0.11 -15.88 0.31
C ILE A 173 -1.05 -16.90 0.98
N LYS A 174 -2.02 -17.44 0.25
CA LYS A 174 -2.98 -18.44 0.76
C LYS A 174 -2.34 -19.76 1.19
N THR A 175 -1.17 -20.10 0.65
CA THR A 175 -0.60 -21.45 0.80
C THR A 175 0.25 -21.60 2.07
N ASN A 176 0.78 -20.52 2.62
CA ASN A 176 1.72 -20.58 3.74
C ASN A 176 1.08 -20.55 5.15
N LYS A 177 -0.24 -20.37 5.29
CA LYS A 177 -0.92 -20.35 6.60
C LYS A 177 -1.36 -21.72 7.12
N LYS A 178 -1.05 -22.83 6.41
CA LYS A 178 -1.49 -24.19 6.81
C LYS A 178 -0.43 -25.04 7.49
N THR A 179 0.73 -24.48 7.87
CA THR A 179 1.77 -25.28 8.56
C THR A 179 2.22 -24.54 9.82
N LYS A 180 1.39 -24.61 10.87
CA LYS A 180 1.82 -24.61 12.27
C LYS A 180 0.72 -25.21 13.12
#